data_c48439092ba3840791d868a20d8e733c
#
_entry.id   c48439092ba3840791d868a20d8e733c
#
_cell.length_a   1.000
_cell.length_b   1.000
_cell.length_c   1.000
_cell.angle_alpha   90.00
_cell.angle_beta   90.00
_cell.angle_gamma   90.00
#
_symmetry.space_group_name_H-M   'P 1'
#
loop_
_entity.id
_entity.type
_entity.pdbx_description
1 polymer ?
#
loop_
_entity_poly.entity_id
_entity_poly.type
_entity_poly.pdbx_seq_one_letter_code
_entity_poly.pdbx_strand_id
1 'polypeptide(L)'
;LSRLIGKPLRGLASAMESFESDADHFTYRPVGGTREVQELSDSFEHMVLRIQELMTTVREEEVNLRKTELKALQAQINPHFLYNTLDSIAWMCEQGRNADAVKMVHALARLFRISISRGHELIPIAKELEHAESYLQIQMYRYKNQFTYTFDVDPDCLGYYCNKITLQPIIENSINHGLDLMVDEGRIDVRVRFDAVT
;
A
#
# COMPACT_ATOMS: atom_id res chain seq x y z
N LEU A 1 39.05 16.02 -47.95
CA LEU A 1 38.03 14.99 -47.56
C LEU A 1 38.09 14.66 -46.07
N SER A 2 39.28 14.38 -45.47
CA SER A 2 39.44 14.02 -44.06
C SER A 2 38.98 15.10 -43.04
N ARG A 3 39.09 16.41 -43.38
CA ARG A 3 38.64 17.49 -42.47
C ARG A 3 37.14 17.77 -42.55
N LEU A 4 36.50 17.48 -43.67
CA LEU A 4 35.07 17.77 -43.90
C LEU A 4 34.15 16.63 -43.40
N ILE A 5 34.65 15.43 -43.26
CA ILE A 5 33.90 14.26 -42.86
C ILE A 5 34.48 13.65 -41.54
N GLY A 6 35.80 13.41 -41.52
CA GLY A 6 36.42 12.67 -40.40
C GLY A 6 36.45 13.44 -39.06
N LYS A 7 36.57 14.78 -39.08
CA LYS A 7 36.54 15.59 -37.83
C LYS A 7 35.09 15.69 -37.27
N PRO A 8 34.08 15.98 -38.09
CA PRO A 8 32.68 15.98 -37.61
C PRO A 8 32.21 14.64 -37.07
N LEU A 9 32.51 13.54 -37.76
CA LEU A 9 32.13 12.18 -37.30
C LEU A 9 32.78 11.83 -35.96
N ARG A 10 34.03 12.21 -35.72
CA ARG A 10 34.67 12.03 -34.41
C ARG A 10 34.01 12.88 -33.32
N GLY A 11 33.58 14.08 -33.65
CA GLY A 11 32.82 14.93 -32.75
C GLY A 11 31.48 14.31 -32.35
N LEU A 12 30.77 13.72 -33.33
CA LEU A 12 29.51 13.02 -33.08
C LEU A 12 29.71 11.77 -32.23
N ALA A 13 30.76 10.96 -32.51
CA ALA A 13 31.09 9.79 -31.71
C ALA A 13 31.41 10.17 -30.25
N SER A 14 32.20 11.22 -30.04
CA SER A 14 32.52 11.72 -28.69
C SER A 14 31.26 12.26 -27.98
N ALA A 15 30.31 12.88 -28.68
CA ALA A 15 29.05 13.32 -28.13
C ALA A 15 28.18 12.12 -27.72
N MET A 16 28.17 11.05 -28.49
CA MET A 16 27.46 9.80 -28.16
C MET A 16 28.02 9.16 -26.87
N GLU A 17 29.36 9.07 -26.76
CA GLU A 17 30.02 8.56 -25.54
C GLU A 17 29.71 9.44 -24.31
N SER A 18 29.69 10.77 -24.48
CA SER A 18 29.35 11.70 -23.41
C SER A 18 27.88 11.56 -22.98
N PHE A 19 26.98 11.33 -23.92
CA PHE A 19 25.55 11.07 -23.63
C PHE A 19 25.36 9.76 -22.89
N GLU A 20 26.06 8.70 -23.28
CA GLU A 20 26.00 7.40 -22.61
C GLU A 20 26.48 7.50 -21.14
N SER A 21 27.49 8.34 -20.87
CA SER A 21 28.02 8.51 -19.53
C SER A 21 27.16 9.37 -18.60
N ASP A 22 26.47 10.41 -19.12
CA ASP A 22 25.60 11.30 -18.36
C ASP A 22 24.46 11.83 -19.23
N ALA A 23 23.42 11.02 -19.44
CA ALA A 23 22.27 11.38 -20.26
C ALA A 23 21.42 12.51 -19.65
N ASP A 24 21.44 12.65 -18.32
CA ASP A 24 20.61 13.62 -17.58
C ASP A 24 21.05 15.07 -17.79
N HIS A 25 22.36 15.31 -17.77
CA HIS A 25 22.90 16.67 -17.85
C HIS A 25 23.50 16.95 -19.23
N PHE A 26 23.35 15.99 -20.16
CA PHE A 26 23.93 16.13 -21.47
C PHE A 26 23.19 17.19 -22.29
N THR A 27 23.96 18.08 -22.89
CA THR A 27 23.47 19.08 -23.85
C THR A 27 24.16 18.88 -25.18
N TYR A 28 23.42 18.52 -26.21
CA TYR A 28 23.96 18.33 -27.54
C TYR A 28 24.26 19.67 -28.22
N ARG A 29 25.40 19.72 -28.93
CA ARG A 29 25.73 20.82 -29.82
C ARG A 29 25.87 20.24 -31.24
N PRO A 30 25.02 20.65 -32.20
CA PRO A 30 25.06 20.15 -33.54
C PRO A 30 26.43 20.31 -34.21
N VAL A 31 26.85 19.28 -34.93
CA VAL A 31 28.14 19.23 -35.60
C VAL A 31 27.94 19.61 -37.04
N GLY A 32 28.63 20.64 -37.51
CA GLY A 32 28.63 21.02 -38.94
C GLY A 32 29.45 20.03 -39.80
N GLY A 33 29.11 19.93 -41.11
CA GLY A 33 29.80 19.05 -42.02
C GLY A 33 29.12 18.98 -43.40
N THR A 34 29.28 17.88 -44.09
CA THR A 34 28.51 17.60 -45.33
C THR A 34 27.02 17.41 -44.98
N ARG A 35 26.16 17.44 -45.97
CA ARG A 35 24.71 17.28 -45.79
C ARG A 35 24.37 15.99 -45.03
N GLU A 36 25.05 14.89 -45.37
CA GLU A 36 24.82 13.58 -44.72
C GLU A 36 25.25 13.61 -43.24
N VAL A 37 26.31 14.36 -42.91
CA VAL A 37 26.75 14.52 -41.52
C VAL A 37 25.79 15.38 -40.71
N GLN A 38 25.21 16.42 -41.36
CA GLN A 38 24.17 17.26 -40.74
C GLN A 38 22.91 16.44 -40.47
N GLU A 39 22.41 15.69 -41.42
CA GLU A 39 21.24 14.80 -41.26
C GLU A 39 21.43 13.80 -40.13
N LEU A 40 22.65 13.23 -39.96
CA LEU A 40 22.99 12.34 -38.87
C LEU A 40 23.06 13.07 -37.52
N SER A 41 23.62 14.28 -37.49
CA SER A 41 23.68 15.16 -36.33
C SER A 41 22.29 15.52 -35.82
N ASP A 42 21.38 15.92 -36.71
CA ASP A 42 19.98 16.24 -36.41
C ASP A 42 19.22 15.03 -35.88
N SER A 43 19.44 13.85 -36.49
CA SER A 43 18.85 12.60 -36.04
C SER A 43 19.29 12.21 -34.65
N PHE A 44 20.58 12.43 -34.31
CA PHE A 44 21.10 12.20 -32.98
C PHE A 44 20.51 13.19 -31.96
N GLU A 45 20.38 14.46 -32.32
CA GLU A 45 19.73 15.49 -31.48
C GLU A 45 18.31 15.09 -31.13
N HIS A 46 17.53 14.71 -32.11
CA HIS A 46 16.16 14.22 -31.91
C HIS A 46 16.10 13.02 -30.98
N MET A 47 17.02 12.07 -31.13
CA MET A 47 17.11 10.88 -30.26
C MET A 47 17.45 11.28 -28.83
N VAL A 48 18.43 12.17 -28.60
CA VAL A 48 18.80 12.67 -27.28
C VAL A 48 17.60 13.31 -26.58
N LEU A 49 16.93 14.26 -27.27
CA LEU A 49 15.75 14.94 -26.72
C LEU A 49 14.65 13.94 -26.36
N ARG A 50 14.41 12.96 -27.23
CA ARG A 50 13.39 11.95 -26.97
C ARG A 50 13.72 11.05 -25.78
N ILE A 51 14.99 10.65 -25.62
CA ILE A 51 15.43 9.85 -24.47
C ILE A 51 15.30 10.67 -23.18
N GLN A 52 15.71 11.93 -23.16
CA GLN A 52 15.58 12.79 -21.98
C GLN A 52 14.11 13.03 -21.59
N GLU A 53 13.22 13.21 -22.57
CA GLU A 53 11.77 13.28 -22.35
C GLU A 53 11.24 11.98 -21.69
N LEU A 54 11.61 10.83 -22.24
CA LEU A 54 11.21 9.54 -21.71
C LEU A 54 11.75 9.32 -20.28
N MET A 55 13.00 9.68 -20.00
CA MET A 55 13.59 9.59 -18.66
C MET A 55 12.83 10.46 -17.65
N THR A 56 12.44 11.66 -18.05
CA THR A 56 11.63 12.55 -17.21
C THR A 56 10.25 11.94 -16.92
N THR A 57 9.59 11.42 -17.95
CA THR A 57 8.29 10.76 -17.81
C THR A 57 8.36 9.56 -16.87
N VAL A 58 9.37 8.69 -17.05
CA VAL A 58 9.57 7.51 -16.19
C VAL A 58 9.76 7.92 -14.72
N ARG A 59 10.54 8.98 -14.45
CA ARG A 59 10.73 9.48 -13.07
C ARG A 59 9.44 10.00 -12.45
N GLU A 60 8.66 10.75 -13.23
CA GLU A 60 7.37 11.26 -12.76
C GLU A 60 6.39 10.13 -12.45
N GLU A 61 6.34 9.12 -13.30
CA GLU A 61 5.53 7.91 -13.07
C GLU A 61 5.99 7.15 -11.83
N GLU A 62 7.30 6.99 -11.61
CA GLU A 62 7.84 6.32 -10.43
C GLU A 62 7.49 7.08 -9.13
N VAL A 63 7.61 8.42 -9.13
CA VAL A 63 7.21 9.25 -8.00
C VAL A 63 5.71 9.16 -7.72
N ASN A 64 4.89 9.15 -8.77
CA ASN A 64 3.43 9.02 -8.63
C ASN A 64 3.02 7.63 -8.14
N LEU A 65 3.69 6.59 -8.60
CA LEU A 65 3.49 5.22 -8.10
C LEU A 65 3.79 5.14 -6.60
N ARG A 66 4.94 5.63 -6.17
CA ARG A 66 5.31 5.67 -4.74
C ARG A 66 4.31 6.46 -3.89
N LYS A 67 3.84 7.61 -4.39
CA LYS A 67 2.79 8.39 -3.68
C LYS A 67 1.49 7.61 -3.57
N THR A 68 1.11 6.86 -4.61
CA THR A 68 -0.10 6.05 -4.63
C THR A 68 0.02 4.87 -3.67
N GLU A 69 1.16 4.19 -3.66
CA GLU A 69 1.46 3.12 -2.71
C GLU A 69 1.41 3.62 -1.25
N LEU A 70 2.00 4.79 -0.98
CA LEU A 70 1.94 5.40 0.36
C LEU A 70 0.51 5.76 0.76
N LYS A 71 -0.30 6.30 -0.15
CA LYS A 71 -1.72 6.58 0.11
C LYS A 71 -2.51 5.30 0.36
N ALA A 72 -2.26 4.24 -0.40
CA ALA A 72 -2.90 2.93 -0.20
C ALA A 72 -2.52 2.33 1.17
N LEU A 73 -1.25 2.42 1.57
CA LEU A 73 -0.79 2.01 2.90
C LEU A 73 -1.42 2.84 4.02
N GLN A 74 -1.56 4.15 3.84
CA GLN A 74 -2.24 5.03 4.80
C GLN A 74 -3.74 4.73 4.90
N ALA A 75 -4.39 4.39 3.79
CA ALA A 75 -5.81 4.04 3.76
C ALA A 75 -6.13 2.70 4.46
N GLN A 76 -5.14 1.80 4.59
CA GLN A 76 -5.29 0.56 5.36
C GLN A 76 -5.41 0.81 6.87
N ILE A 77 -5.01 1.99 7.34
CA ILE A 77 -5.22 2.42 8.73
C ILE A 77 -6.32 3.46 8.71
N ASN A 78 -7.49 3.14 9.22
CA ASN A 78 -8.54 4.13 9.44
C ASN A 78 -8.09 5.10 10.57
N PRO A 79 -7.70 6.37 10.27
CA PRO A 79 -7.16 7.28 11.29
C PRO A 79 -8.18 7.57 12.39
N HIS A 80 -9.45 7.67 12.03
CA HIS A 80 -10.54 7.91 12.96
C HIS A 80 -10.73 6.74 13.94
N PHE A 81 -10.60 5.50 13.46
CA PHE A 81 -10.61 4.32 14.33
C PHE A 81 -9.44 4.36 15.34
N LEU A 82 -8.23 4.72 14.86
CA LEU A 82 -7.05 4.82 15.71
C LEU A 82 -7.22 5.88 16.81
N TYR A 83 -7.61 7.12 16.43
CA TYR A 83 -7.83 8.19 17.41
C TYR A 83 -8.88 7.81 18.45
N ASN A 84 -10.03 7.31 18.03
CA ASN A 84 -11.09 6.89 18.95
C ASN A 84 -10.67 5.74 19.88
N THR A 85 -9.78 4.86 19.41
CA THR A 85 -9.24 3.78 20.22
C THR A 85 -8.27 4.30 21.28
N LEU A 86 -7.38 5.24 20.90
CA LEU A 86 -6.45 5.89 21.83
C LEU A 86 -7.19 6.72 22.89
N ASP A 87 -8.22 7.48 22.50
CA ASP A 87 -9.06 8.22 23.44
C ASP A 87 -9.77 7.29 24.43
N SER A 88 -10.26 6.15 23.96
CA SER A 88 -10.87 5.14 24.82
C SER A 88 -9.87 4.56 25.83
N ILE A 89 -8.63 4.31 25.40
CA ILE A 89 -7.54 3.83 26.28
C ILE A 89 -7.22 4.90 27.34
N ALA A 90 -7.07 6.17 26.94
CA ALA A 90 -6.81 7.28 27.84
C ALA A 90 -7.91 7.40 28.91
N TRP A 91 -9.17 7.37 28.46
CA TRP A 91 -10.32 7.40 29.36
C TRP A 91 -10.33 6.23 30.36
N MET A 92 -10.00 5.00 29.93
CA MET A 92 -9.87 3.84 30.84
C MET A 92 -8.79 4.04 31.86
N CYS A 93 -7.65 4.63 31.53
CA CYS A 93 -6.58 4.95 32.46
C CYS A 93 -7.04 5.99 33.50
N GLU A 94 -7.74 7.05 33.08
CA GLU A 94 -8.31 8.07 33.96
C GLU A 94 -9.32 7.50 34.97
N GLN A 95 -10.09 6.47 34.54
CA GLN A 95 -11.05 5.77 35.40
C GLN A 95 -10.41 4.66 36.25
N GLY A 96 -9.09 4.50 36.25
CA GLY A 96 -8.39 3.45 36.98
C GLY A 96 -8.56 2.03 36.40
N ARG A 97 -9.14 1.88 35.21
CA ARG A 97 -9.38 0.60 34.52
C ARG A 97 -8.13 0.14 33.76
N ASN A 98 -6.98 0.15 34.44
CA ASN A 98 -5.69 -0.11 33.78
C ASN A 98 -5.59 -1.50 33.16
N ALA A 99 -6.22 -2.53 33.75
CA ALA A 99 -6.22 -3.87 33.18
C ALA A 99 -6.94 -3.95 31.84
N ASP A 100 -8.04 -3.21 31.65
CA ASP A 100 -8.77 -3.14 30.40
C ASP A 100 -8.01 -2.31 29.36
N ALA A 101 -7.40 -1.20 29.78
CA ALA A 101 -6.52 -0.40 28.92
C ALA A 101 -5.37 -1.25 28.35
N VAL A 102 -4.71 -2.07 29.17
CA VAL A 102 -3.66 -2.99 28.72
C VAL A 102 -4.17 -4.01 27.70
N LYS A 103 -5.36 -4.61 27.94
CA LYS A 103 -5.97 -5.54 26.97
C LYS A 103 -6.24 -4.84 25.63
N MET A 104 -6.75 -3.62 25.68
CA MET A 104 -7.05 -2.83 24.48
C MET A 104 -5.78 -2.46 23.69
N VAL A 105 -4.68 -2.11 24.36
CA VAL A 105 -3.37 -1.88 23.75
C VAL A 105 -2.86 -3.15 23.06
N HIS A 106 -2.98 -4.32 23.71
CA HIS A 106 -2.58 -5.59 23.10
C HIS A 106 -3.44 -5.95 21.88
N ALA A 107 -4.75 -5.73 21.95
CA ALA A 107 -5.65 -5.95 20.81
C ALA A 107 -5.26 -5.03 19.63
N LEU A 108 -5.01 -3.74 19.89
CA LEU A 108 -4.58 -2.77 18.89
C LEU A 108 -3.24 -3.15 18.27
N ALA A 109 -2.27 -3.58 19.06
CA ALA A 109 -0.97 -4.03 18.58
C ALA A 109 -1.07 -5.28 17.67
N ARG A 110 -1.94 -6.25 18.03
CA ARG A 110 -2.21 -7.44 17.21
C ARG A 110 -2.89 -7.06 15.88
N LEU A 111 -3.91 -6.20 15.93
CA LEU A 111 -4.62 -5.72 14.76
C LEU A 111 -3.64 -5.09 13.75
N PHE A 112 -2.80 -4.16 14.20
CA PHE A 112 -1.83 -3.50 13.33
C PHE A 112 -0.73 -4.42 12.82
N ARG A 113 -0.25 -5.35 13.61
CA ARG A 113 0.77 -6.30 13.17
C ARG A 113 0.32 -7.11 11.95
N ILE A 114 -0.95 -7.51 11.93
CA ILE A 114 -1.53 -8.25 10.79
C ILE A 114 -1.82 -7.28 9.63
N SER A 115 -2.41 -6.12 9.90
CA SER A 115 -2.76 -5.13 8.88
C SER A 115 -1.55 -4.62 8.10
N ILE A 116 -0.44 -4.32 8.80
CA ILE A 116 0.78 -3.70 8.22
C ILE A 116 1.75 -4.76 7.68
N SER A 117 1.50 -6.06 7.88
CA SER A 117 2.40 -7.10 7.37
C SER A 117 2.60 -6.97 5.86
N ARG A 118 3.85 -6.68 5.46
CA ARG A 118 4.23 -6.43 4.06
C ARG A 118 4.21 -7.71 3.23
N GLY A 119 3.68 -7.63 2.02
CA GLY A 119 4.03 -8.55 0.93
C GLY A 119 3.10 -9.71 0.68
N HIS A 120 2.08 -9.98 1.49
CA HIS A 120 1.15 -11.07 1.22
C HIS A 120 -0.30 -10.57 1.27
N GLU A 121 -0.98 -10.61 0.12
CA GLU A 121 -2.43 -10.40 0.04
C GLU A 121 -3.19 -11.58 0.64
N LEU A 122 -2.58 -12.78 0.61
CA LEU A 122 -3.13 -14.00 1.17
C LEU A 122 -2.49 -14.31 2.53
N ILE A 123 -3.32 -14.53 3.53
CA ILE A 123 -2.93 -14.93 4.88
C ILE A 123 -3.70 -16.19 5.32
N PRO A 124 -3.16 -16.99 6.26
CA PRO A 124 -3.93 -18.09 6.83
C PRO A 124 -5.22 -17.61 7.47
N ILE A 125 -6.30 -18.39 7.33
CA ILE A 125 -7.61 -18.10 7.97
C ILE A 125 -7.45 -17.86 9.47
N ALA A 126 -6.58 -18.62 10.15
CA ALA A 126 -6.25 -18.38 11.55
C ALA A 126 -5.80 -16.93 11.83
N LYS A 127 -5.03 -16.32 10.93
CA LYS A 127 -4.56 -14.92 11.07
C LYS A 127 -5.65 -13.89 10.77
N GLU A 128 -6.52 -14.18 9.81
CA GLU A 128 -7.68 -13.34 9.52
C GLU A 128 -8.66 -13.34 10.70
N LEU A 129 -8.89 -14.50 11.33
CA LEU A 129 -9.71 -14.60 12.53
C LEU A 129 -9.08 -13.89 13.73
N GLU A 130 -7.76 -13.99 13.94
CA GLU A 130 -7.04 -13.23 14.98
C GLU A 130 -7.19 -11.72 14.77
N HIS A 131 -7.15 -11.28 13.51
CA HIS A 131 -7.36 -9.88 13.13
C HIS A 131 -8.80 -9.44 13.45
N ALA A 132 -9.80 -10.21 13.01
CA ALA A 132 -11.22 -9.93 13.24
C ALA A 132 -11.57 -9.92 14.74
N GLU A 133 -11.03 -10.86 15.52
CA GLU A 133 -11.21 -10.92 16.97
C GLU A 133 -10.61 -9.69 17.67
N SER A 134 -9.39 -9.26 17.24
CA SER A 134 -8.75 -8.08 17.81
C SER A 134 -9.58 -6.82 17.52
N TYR A 135 -10.15 -6.70 16.31
CA TYR A 135 -11.06 -5.61 15.95
C TYR A 135 -12.35 -5.63 16.81
N LEU A 136 -12.99 -6.79 16.95
CA LEU A 136 -14.20 -6.94 17.78
C LEU A 136 -13.94 -6.63 19.25
N GLN A 137 -12.81 -7.06 19.80
CA GLN A 137 -12.40 -6.71 21.16
C GLN A 137 -12.32 -5.20 21.38
N ILE A 138 -11.70 -4.46 20.46
CA ILE A 138 -11.60 -3.00 20.54
C ILE A 138 -13.00 -2.36 20.47
N GLN A 139 -13.82 -2.80 19.53
CA GLN A 139 -15.18 -2.28 19.35
C GLN A 139 -16.06 -2.56 20.58
N MET A 140 -15.94 -3.74 21.18
CA MET A 140 -16.70 -4.10 22.40
C MET A 140 -16.43 -3.13 23.56
N TYR A 141 -15.18 -2.72 23.74
CA TYR A 141 -14.85 -1.68 24.73
C TYR A 141 -15.42 -0.31 24.38
N ARG A 142 -15.38 0.07 23.10
CA ARG A 142 -15.90 1.35 22.60
C ARG A 142 -17.43 1.44 22.76
N TYR A 143 -18.13 0.38 22.46
CA TYR A 143 -19.58 0.29 22.58
C TYR A 143 -20.05 -0.19 23.98
N LYS A 144 -19.16 -0.12 25.00
CA LYS A 144 -19.47 -0.41 26.41
C LYS A 144 -20.16 -1.77 26.59
N ASN A 145 -19.72 -2.79 25.88
CA ASN A 145 -20.27 -4.14 25.87
C ASN A 145 -21.74 -4.24 25.44
N GLN A 146 -22.19 -3.36 24.54
CA GLN A 146 -23.56 -3.40 23.97
C GLN A 146 -23.77 -4.56 22.99
N PHE A 147 -22.74 -5.31 22.66
CA PHE A 147 -22.85 -6.51 21.86
C PHE A 147 -21.92 -7.61 22.35
N THR A 148 -22.23 -8.84 21.98
CA THR A 148 -21.39 -10.01 22.20
C THR A 148 -20.95 -10.61 20.86
N TYR A 149 -19.88 -11.37 20.85
CA TYR A 149 -19.46 -12.07 19.64
C TYR A 149 -19.01 -13.50 19.92
N THR A 150 -19.17 -14.38 18.95
CA THR A 150 -18.71 -15.77 19.00
C THR A 150 -18.02 -16.16 17.70
N PHE A 151 -17.02 -17.02 17.81
CA PHE A 151 -16.36 -17.66 16.68
C PHE A 151 -16.65 -19.17 16.74
N ASP A 152 -17.30 -19.69 15.72
CA ASP A 152 -17.57 -21.11 15.53
C ASP A 152 -16.83 -21.59 14.28
N VAL A 153 -15.60 -22.10 14.47
CA VAL A 153 -14.63 -22.36 13.42
C VAL A 153 -14.29 -23.82 13.37
N ASP A 154 -14.40 -24.40 12.18
CA ASP A 154 -13.89 -25.72 11.91
C ASP A 154 -12.35 -25.71 11.96
N PRO A 155 -11.70 -26.48 12.84
CA PRO A 155 -10.25 -26.50 12.97
C PRO A 155 -9.51 -26.81 11.66
N ASP A 156 -10.11 -27.63 10.81
CA ASP A 156 -9.52 -28.02 9.52
C ASP A 156 -9.42 -26.84 8.53
N CYS A 157 -10.22 -25.77 8.75
CA CYS A 157 -10.18 -24.56 7.93
C CYS A 157 -8.99 -23.64 8.24
N LEU A 158 -8.39 -23.73 9.44
CA LEU A 158 -7.43 -22.73 9.95
C LEU A 158 -6.15 -22.60 9.12
N GLY A 159 -5.73 -23.67 8.45
CA GLY A 159 -4.52 -23.74 7.63
C GLY A 159 -4.70 -23.22 6.20
N TYR A 160 -5.93 -23.02 5.75
CA TYR A 160 -6.20 -22.47 4.42
C TYR A 160 -5.94 -20.96 4.37
N TYR A 161 -5.83 -20.43 3.16
CA TYR A 161 -5.50 -19.03 2.92
C TYR A 161 -6.71 -18.27 2.40
N CYS A 162 -6.84 -17.02 2.83
CA CYS A 162 -7.84 -16.06 2.35
C CYS A 162 -7.20 -14.69 2.12
N ASN A 163 -7.90 -13.81 1.44
CA ASN A 163 -7.48 -12.42 1.31
C ASN A 163 -7.47 -11.74 2.68
N LYS A 164 -6.43 -10.97 2.92
CA LYS A 164 -6.26 -10.19 4.15
C LYS A 164 -7.36 -9.13 4.30
N ILE A 165 -7.85 -8.95 5.53
CA ILE A 165 -8.85 -7.92 5.88
C ILE A 165 -10.19 -8.11 5.12
N THR A 166 -10.63 -9.37 4.97
CA THR A 166 -11.92 -9.69 4.35
C THR A 166 -13.07 -9.57 5.36
N LEU A 167 -12.85 -10.00 6.61
CA LEU A 167 -13.88 -10.01 7.64
C LEU A 167 -14.14 -8.63 8.25
N GLN A 168 -13.11 -7.80 8.38
CA GLN A 168 -13.24 -6.49 9.05
C GLN A 168 -14.31 -5.59 8.40
N PRO A 169 -14.39 -5.38 7.08
CA PRO A 169 -15.43 -4.53 6.48
C PRO A 169 -16.84 -5.05 6.72
N ILE A 170 -17.01 -6.38 6.74
CA ILE A 170 -18.31 -7.02 7.00
C ILE A 170 -18.72 -6.81 8.45
N ILE A 171 -17.79 -7.01 9.39
CA ILE A 171 -18.00 -6.78 10.82
C ILE A 171 -18.27 -5.30 11.09
N GLU A 172 -17.51 -4.40 10.47
CA GLU A 172 -17.68 -2.95 10.59
C GLU A 172 -19.07 -2.51 10.11
N ASN A 173 -19.52 -3.01 8.97
CA ASN A 173 -20.88 -2.77 8.50
C ASN A 173 -21.95 -3.31 9.47
N SER A 174 -21.74 -4.50 10.03
CA SER A 174 -22.66 -5.11 10.98
C SER A 174 -22.75 -4.30 12.27
N ILE A 175 -21.65 -3.74 12.75
CA ILE A 175 -21.62 -2.88 13.94
C ILE A 175 -22.29 -1.54 13.64
N ASN A 176 -21.89 -0.85 12.56
CA ASN A 176 -22.35 0.50 12.26
C ASN A 176 -23.83 0.57 11.89
N HIS A 177 -24.37 -0.47 11.25
CA HIS A 177 -25.77 -0.50 10.82
C HIS A 177 -26.67 -1.40 11.67
N GLY A 178 -26.06 -2.36 12.39
CA GLY A 178 -26.81 -3.29 13.23
C GLY A 178 -27.10 -2.72 14.62
N LEU A 179 -26.07 -2.15 15.30
CA LEU A 179 -26.22 -1.69 16.69
C LEU A 179 -27.09 -0.44 16.82
N ASP A 180 -27.05 0.48 15.86
CA ASP A 180 -27.88 1.70 15.87
C ASP A 180 -29.40 1.43 15.75
N LEU A 181 -29.78 0.23 15.27
CA LEU A 181 -31.17 -0.18 15.08
C LEU A 181 -31.67 -1.15 16.15
N MET A 182 -30.83 -1.61 17.06
CA MET A 182 -31.18 -2.59 18.09
C MET A 182 -31.60 -1.92 19.40
N VAL A 183 -32.73 -2.38 19.94
CA VAL A 183 -33.22 -2.04 21.27
C VAL A 183 -32.59 -2.94 22.33
N ASP A 184 -32.13 -4.13 21.94
CA ASP A 184 -31.52 -5.16 22.77
C ASP A 184 -30.01 -5.31 22.50
N GLU A 185 -29.31 -6.12 23.31
CA GLU A 185 -27.88 -6.45 23.12
C GLU A 185 -27.63 -7.10 21.75
N GLY A 186 -26.71 -6.53 20.98
CA GLY A 186 -26.32 -7.05 19.70
C GLY A 186 -25.51 -8.35 19.82
N ARG A 187 -25.58 -9.22 18.80
CA ARG A 187 -24.77 -10.43 18.71
C ARG A 187 -24.16 -10.57 17.33
N ILE A 188 -22.87 -10.87 17.27
CA ILE A 188 -22.12 -11.15 16.05
C ILE A 188 -21.58 -12.58 16.11
N ASP A 189 -22.05 -13.43 15.20
CA ASP A 189 -21.58 -14.82 15.10
C ASP A 189 -20.75 -14.97 13.82
N VAL A 190 -19.47 -15.31 13.97
CA VAL A 190 -18.56 -15.63 12.86
C VAL A 190 -18.43 -17.14 12.74
N ARG A 191 -18.91 -17.70 11.62
CA ARG A 191 -18.83 -19.15 11.36
C ARG A 191 -17.94 -19.43 10.17
N VAL A 192 -17.00 -20.37 10.34
CA VAL A 192 -16.13 -20.85 9.27
C VAL A 192 -16.29 -22.34 9.13
N ARG A 193 -16.71 -22.79 7.97
CA ARG A 193 -16.98 -24.19 7.66
C ARG A 193 -16.34 -24.54 6.32
N PHE A 194 -16.00 -25.80 6.19
CA PHE A 194 -15.62 -26.36 4.91
C PHE A 194 -16.90 -26.73 4.16
N ASP A 195 -17.13 -26.10 3.01
CA ASP A 195 -18.21 -26.51 2.12
C ASP A 195 -17.58 -27.34 1.00
N ALA A 196 -17.82 -28.66 1.03
CA ALA A 196 -17.41 -29.54 -0.05
C ALA A 196 -18.28 -29.21 -1.27
N VAL A 197 -17.74 -28.34 -2.15
CA VAL A 197 -18.36 -28.14 -3.45
C VAL A 197 -18.27 -29.46 -4.22
N THR A 198 -19.40 -30.15 -4.30
CA THR A 198 -19.61 -31.29 -5.18
C THR A 198 -19.63 -30.88 -6.64
#